data_71e6b79c39b773dc9ad35af4a0d40591
#
_entry.id   71e6b79c39b773dc9ad35af4a0d40591
#
_cell.length_a   1.000
_cell.length_b   1.000
_cell.length_c   1.000
_cell.angle_alpha   90.00
_cell.angle_beta   90.00
_cell.angle_gamma   90.00
#
_symmetry.space_group_name_H-M   'P 1'
#
loop_
_entity.id
_entity.type
_entity.pdbx_description
1 polymer ?
#
loop_
_entity_poly.entity_id
_entity_poly.type
_entity_poly.pdbx_seq_one_letter_code
_entity_poly.pdbx_strand_id
1 'polypeptide(L)'
;MGLNGAFSHLTIEVSDLENSEAFYRDVIGLEVIGRNLVAENNPNSLLAMNTRQRVLLVEVPEVPPYPASGGSIHHAWLLTSEQFARARDRLEALGYETGIDPRQSFRAVGEYNMDIHDPDGNRFQIQAFGEEATEIIGSGAGVVACGRIADFPRGSVTRFGDGRFFLVRNDDGFLALSAWCTHKNGITAWQKESWHFYCPFHGAKFDRSGVYKGHMGCKPMRLNPVSIGADETVTVDTDRVFARDAYHPSQAVPARAGAEFDATGLEELPVTFDSPIDKERSHG
;
A
#
# COMPACT_ATOMS: atom_id res chain seq x y z
N MET A 1 -11.74 10.47 19.32
CA MET A 1 -11.90 10.96 17.93
C MET A 1 -10.52 11.00 17.32
N GLY A 2 -10.22 10.10 16.38
CA GLY A 2 -8.98 10.15 15.61
C GLY A 2 -9.02 11.27 14.57
N LEU A 3 -7.86 11.81 14.20
CA LEU A 3 -7.74 12.75 13.09
C LEU A 3 -7.95 11.97 11.77
N ASN A 4 -9.18 11.97 11.27
CA ASN A 4 -9.53 11.36 9.98
C ASN A 4 -9.31 12.38 8.87
N GLY A 5 -8.05 12.67 8.55
CA GLY A 5 -7.66 13.60 7.50
C GLY A 5 -6.81 12.94 6.42
N ALA A 6 -6.75 13.55 5.25
CA ALA A 6 -5.78 13.22 4.24
C ALA A 6 -4.46 13.97 4.51
N PHE A 7 -3.35 13.40 4.06
CA PHE A 7 -2.06 14.08 4.05
C PHE A 7 -2.14 15.30 3.12
N SER A 8 -1.75 16.48 3.57
CA SER A 8 -1.85 17.72 2.79
C SER A 8 -0.62 17.94 1.92
N HIS A 9 0.54 18.00 2.53
CA HIS A 9 1.81 18.22 1.85
C HIS A 9 2.97 17.57 2.58
N LEU A 10 4.03 17.33 1.85
CA LEU A 10 5.35 16.94 2.33
C LEU A 10 6.27 18.13 2.11
N THR A 11 7.01 18.53 3.14
CA THR A 11 8.07 19.54 3.03
C THR A 11 9.41 18.84 2.94
N ILE A 12 10.23 19.26 1.98
CA ILE A 12 11.56 18.73 1.69
C ILE A 12 12.53 19.90 1.68
N GLU A 13 13.57 19.80 2.50
CA GLU A 13 14.69 20.74 2.46
C GLU A 13 15.62 20.39 1.31
N VAL A 14 16.02 21.39 0.55
CA VAL A 14 16.89 21.24 -0.62
C VAL A 14 18.02 22.26 -0.59
N SER A 15 19.18 21.90 -1.11
CA SER A 15 20.36 22.80 -1.17
C SER A 15 20.36 23.76 -2.36
N ASP A 16 19.63 23.40 -3.41
CA ASP A 16 19.47 24.16 -4.65
C ASP A 16 18.03 23.99 -5.15
N LEU A 17 17.22 25.05 -4.99
CA LEU A 17 15.81 25.00 -5.32
C LEU A 17 15.56 24.80 -6.81
N GLU A 18 16.37 25.44 -7.68
CA GLU A 18 16.19 25.36 -9.13
C GLU A 18 16.47 23.94 -9.65
N ASN A 19 17.56 23.35 -9.19
CA ASN A 19 17.94 21.97 -9.53
C ASN A 19 16.91 20.96 -9.01
N SER A 20 16.48 21.11 -7.77
CA SER A 20 15.50 20.21 -7.15
C SER A 20 14.11 20.39 -7.79
N GLU A 21 13.66 21.63 -8.06
CA GLU A 21 12.41 21.87 -8.79
C GLU A 21 12.43 21.19 -10.17
N ALA A 22 13.55 21.32 -10.91
CA ALA A 22 13.72 20.67 -12.20
C ALA A 22 13.60 19.12 -12.07
N PHE A 23 14.23 18.54 -11.05
CA PHE A 23 14.10 17.11 -10.79
C PHE A 23 12.64 16.69 -10.52
N TYR A 24 11.96 17.35 -9.61
CA TYR A 24 10.57 16.99 -9.27
C TYR A 24 9.59 17.23 -10.42
N ARG A 25 9.82 18.27 -11.24
CA ARG A 25 9.02 18.54 -12.44
C ARG A 25 9.33 17.58 -13.59
N ASP A 26 10.61 17.46 -13.96
CA ASP A 26 11.02 16.82 -15.21
C ASP A 26 11.28 15.32 -15.06
N VAL A 27 11.73 14.88 -13.89
CA VAL A 27 11.98 13.46 -13.61
C VAL A 27 10.75 12.80 -12.99
N ILE A 28 10.23 13.38 -11.92
CA ILE A 28 9.08 12.81 -11.19
C ILE A 28 7.76 13.13 -11.90
N GLY A 29 7.65 14.27 -12.55
CA GLY A 29 6.46 14.69 -13.31
C GLY A 29 5.44 15.47 -12.49
N LEU A 30 5.87 16.17 -11.43
CA LEU A 30 5.00 17.05 -10.66
C LEU A 30 4.80 18.40 -11.36
N GLU A 31 3.66 19.04 -11.11
CA GLU A 31 3.36 20.38 -11.64
C GLU A 31 3.75 21.46 -10.64
N VAL A 32 4.55 22.43 -11.05
CA VAL A 32 4.86 23.62 -10.25
C VAL A 32 3.63 24.51 -10.21
N ILE A 33 3.04 24.70 -9.04
CA ILE A 33 1.84 25.52 -8.85
C ILE A 33 2.12 26.88 -8.22
N GLY A 34 3.32 27.11 -7.71
CA GLY A 34 3.73 28.41 -7.20
C GLY A 34 5.11 28.42 -6.58
N ARG A 35 5.71 29.60 -6.51
CA ARG A 35 7.00 29.83 -5.86
C ARG A 35 6.86 30.90 -4.80
N ASN A 36 7.63 30.78 -3.71
CA ASN A 36 7.65 31.72 -2.60
C ASN A 36 6.29 32.00 -1.96
N LEU A 37 5.41 30.98 -1.93
CA LEU A 37 4.05 31.12 -1.44
C LEU A 37 3.90 30.81 0.06
N VAL A 38 4.84 30.07 0.65
CA VAL A 38 4.58 29.39 1.94
C VAL A 38 5.63 29.61 3.01
N ALA A 39 6.89 29.83 2.68
CA ALA A 39 7.96 30.10 3.64
C ALA A 39 8.47 31.52 3.47
N GLU A 40 8.33 32.34 4.53
CA GLU A 40 8.64 33.78 4.44
C GLU A 40 10.14 34.06 4.33
N ASN A 41 11.01 33.16 4.79
CA ASN A 41 12.44 33.42 4.93
C ASN A 41 13.34 32.63 3.98
N ASN A 42 12.83 31.64 3.30
CA ASN A 42 13.62 30.80 2.41
C ASN A 42 12.95 30.67 1.03
N PRO A 43 13.71 30.69 -0.06
CA PRO A 43 13.17 30.39 -1.37
C PRO A 43 12.42 29.04 -1.35
N ASN A 44 11.26 28.99 -1.96
CA ASN A 44 10.47 27.77 -1.95
C ASN A 44 9.64 27.59 -3.21
N SER A 45 9.35 26.33 -3.55
CA SER A 45 8.48 25.94 -4.65
C SER A 45 7.44 24.94 -4.18
N LEU A 46 6.18 25.18 -4.52
CA LEU A 46 5.08 24.31 -4.24
C LEU A 46 4.68 23.55 -5.51
N LEU A 47 4.71 22.21 -5.44
CA LEU A 47 4.39 21.33 -6.57
C LEU A 47 3.17 20.47 -6.25
N ALA A 48 2.33 20.26 -7.25
CA ALA A 48 1.17 19.37 -7.13
C ALA A 48 1.54 17.93 -7.45
N MET A 49 1.22 17.02 -6.54
CA MET A 49 1.22 15.57 -6.81
C MET A 49 -0.11 15.13 -7.44
N ASN A 50 -1.20 15.73 -6.98
CA ASN A 50 -2.57 15.52 -7.44
C ASN A 50 -3.44 16.70 -6.97
N THR A 51 -4.74 16.60 -7.09
CA THR A 51 -5.68 17.67 -6.72
C THR A 51 -5.67 18.03 -5.22
N ARG A 52 -5.12 17.18 -4.36
CA ARG A 52 -5.19 17.31 -2.89
C ARG A 52 -3.85 17.35 -2.18
N GLN A 53 -2.82 16.72 -2.76
CA GLN A 53 -1.53 16.54 -2.12
C GLN A 53 -0.45 17.38 -2.82
N ARG A 54 0.51 17.88 -2.04
CA ARG A 54 1.54 18.78 -2.49
C ARG A 54 2.92 18.33 -1.99
N VAL A 55 3.95 18.73 -2.73
CA VAL A 55 5.34 18.75 -2.28
C VAL A 55 5.75 20.20 -2.17
N LEU A 56 6.27 20.59 -1.02
CA LEU A 56 6.87 21.91 -0.78
C LEU A 56 8.39 21.73 -0.71
N LEU A 57 9.12 22.30 -1.65
CA LEU A 57 10.57 22.38 -1.61
C LEU A 57 10.95 23.69 -0.92
N VAL A 58 11.86 23.62 0.05
CA VAL A 58 12.37 24.78 0.79
C VAL A 58 13.89 24.78 0.69
N GLU A 59 14.46 25.82 0.08
CA GLU A 59 15.91 25.96 0.01
C GLU A 59 16.48 26.31 1.37
N VAL A 60 17.50 25.60 1.78
CA VAL A 60 18.23 25.83 3.03
C VAL A 60 19.73 25.86 2.75
N PRO A 61 20.51 26.65 3.54
CA PRO A 61 21.96 26.77 3.32
C PRO A 61 22.72 25.47 3.44
N GLU A 62 22.20 24.54 4.25
CA GLU A 62 22.79 23.21 4.48
C GLU A 62 21.65 22.23 4.72
N VAL A 63 21.51 21.25 3.82
CA VAL A 63 20.59 20.14 4.00
C VAL A 63 21.21 19.18 5.00
N PRO A 64 20.55 18.88 6.13
CA PRO A 64 21.06 17.91 7.07
C PRO A 64 21.34 16.58 6.34
N PRO A 65 22.49 15.93 6.57
CA PRO A 65 22.77 14.67 5.94
C PRO A 65 21.66 13.68 6.31
N TYR A 66 21.08 13.07 5.31
CA TYR A 66 20.11 11.99 5.52
C TYR A 66 20.75 10.97 6.48
N PRO A 67 20.06 10.51 7.53
CA PRO A 67 20.69 9.66 8.51
C PRO A 67 21.35 8.47 7.82
N ALA A 68 22.63 8.29 8.07
CA ALA A 68 23.44 7.22 7.51
C ALA A 68 22.99 5.81 7.95
N SER A 69 21.88 5.71 8.61
CA SER A 69 21.25 4.50 9.16
C SER A 69 20.60 3.61 8.09
N GLY A 70 21.28 3.42 6.95
CA GLY A 70 20.93 2.33 6.05
C GLY A 70 19.55 2.39 5.39
N GLY A 71 18.98 3.58 5.19
CA GLY A 71 17.85 3.75 4.30
C GLY A 71 16.49 3.37 4.88
N SER A 72 16.29 3.44 6.18
CA SER A 72 14.97 3.25 6.79
C SER A 72 14.04 4.44 6.60
N ILE A 73 14.56 5.67 6.45
CA ILE A 73 13.76 6.86 6.21
C ILE A 73 13.61 7.07 4.70
N HIS A 74 12.37 7.07 4.22
CA HIS A 74 12.04 7.34 2.83
C HIS A 74 10.60 7.86 2.74
N HIS A 75 10.33 8.53 1.65
CA HIS A 75 8.97 8.93 1.28
C HIS A 75 8.45 7.95 0.22
N ALA A 76 7.22 7.50 0.35
CA ALA A 76 6.64 6.57 -0.60
C ALA A 76 5.46 7.21 -1.34
N TRP A 77 5.46 7.09 -2.66
CA TRP A 77 4.38 7.51 -3.54
C TRP A 77 3.67 6.30 -4.12
N LEU A 78 2.36 6.41 -4.14
CA LEU A 78 1.49 5.38 -4.65
C LEU A 78 0.96 5.78 -6.03
N LEU A 79 1.23 4.94 -7.02
CA LEU A 79 0.79 5.11 -8.39
C LEU A 79 -0.14 3.96 -8.82
N THR A 80 -0.93 4.16 -9.86
CA THR A 80 -1.54 3.05 -10.57
C THR A 80 -0.47 2.26 -11.32
N SER A 81 -0.76 1.00 -11.69
CA SER A 81 0.19 0.18 -12.46
C SER A 81 0.60 0.83 -13.78
N GLU A 82 -0.33 1.52 -14.45
CA GLU A 82 -0.05 2.25 -15.69
C GLU A 82 0.85 3.47 -15.44
N GLN A 83 0.59 4.23 -14.38
CA GLN A 83 1.44 5.37 -13.99
C GLN A 83 2.84 4.91 -13.60
N PHE A 84 2.95 3.78 -12.89
CA PHE A 84 4.23 3.19 -12.52
C PHE A 84 5.04 2.76 -13.74
N ALA A 85 4.42 2.09 -14.72
CA ALA A 85 5.07 1.71 -15.96
C ALA A 85 5.58 2.94 -16.71
N ARG A 86 4.75 3.99 -16.85
CA ARG A 86 5.16 5.26 -17.47
C ARG A 86 6.30 5.97 -16.72
N ALA A 87 6.28 5.93 -15.38
CA ALA A 87 7.34 6.51 -14.57
C ALA A 87 8.66 5.77 -14.79
N ARG A 88 8.63 4.43 -14.80
CA ARG A 88 9.80 3.61 -15.10
C ARG A 88 10.37 3.92 -16.48
N ASP A 89 9.52 3.86 -17.53
CA ASP A 89 9.93 4.10 -18.90
C ASP A 89 10.53 5.52 -19.06
N ARG A 90 9.99 6.49 -18.34
CA ARG A 90 10.53 7.87 -18.32
C ARG A 90 11.90 7.93 -17.65
N LEU A 91 12.09 7.27 -16.52
CA LEU A 91 13.39 7.23 -15.83
C LEU A 91 14.46 6.58 -16.72
N GLU A 92 14.13 5.46 -17.35
CA GLU A 92 15.02 4.78 -18.31
C GLU A 92 15.37 5.71 -19.49
N ALA A 93 14.38 6.41 -20.05
CA ALA A 93 14.60 7.38 -21.16
C ALA A 93 15.47 8.59 -20.75
N LEU A 94 15.48 8.94 -19.46
CA LEU A 94 16.33 9.99 -18.91
C LEU A 94 17.73 9.48 -18.50
N GLY A 95 18.03 8.20 -18.74
CA GLY A 95 19.32 7.58 -18.44
C GLY A 95 19.52 7.20 -16.98
N TYR A 96 18.43 7.07 -16.21
CA TYR A 96 18.47 6.52 -14.88
C TYR A 96 18.59 5.00 -14.98
N GLU A 97 19.75 4.46 -14.62
CA GLU A 97 20.00 3.01 -14.65
C GLU A 97 19.95 2.42 -13.23
N THR A 98 19.57 1.14 -13.15
CA THR A 98 19.59 0.41 -11.88
C THR A 98 21.02 0.13 -11.45
N GLY A 99 21.45 0.67 -10.30
CA GLY A 99 22.55 0.06 -9.51
C GLY A 99 23.90 0.74 -9.52
N ILE A 100 24.15 1.90 -10.15
CA ILE A 100 25.50 2.46 -10.27
C ILE A 100 25.73 3.70 -9.40
N ASP A 101 24.83 4.67 -9.37
CA ASP A 101 24.90 5.83 -8.49
C ASP A 101 23.57 6.05 -7.80
N PRO A 102 23.50 6.09 -6.47
CA PRO A 102 22.24 6.36 -5.76
C PRO A 102 21.54 7.65 -6.19
N ARG A 103 22.26 8.62 -6.75
CA ARG A 103 21.71 9.90 -7.21
C ARG A 103 21.23 9.90 -8.65
N GLN A 104 21.52 8.87 -9.43
CA GLN A 104 21.14 8.72 -10.82
C GLN A 104 20.58 7.35 -11.16
N SER A 105 20.29 6.55 -10.14
CA SER A 105 19.76 5.21 -10.31
C SER A 105 18.41 5.06 -9.64
N PHE A 106 17.55 4.27 -10.24
CA PHE A 106 16.43 3.70 -9.53
C PHE A 106 16.71 2.22 -9.22
N ARG A 107 16.29 1.79 -8.06
CA ARG A 107 16.37 0.39 -7.66
C ARG A 107 15.01 -0.25 -7.76
N ALA A 108 14.82 -1.14 -8.71
CA ALA A 108 13.65 -2.00 -8.72
C ALA A 108 13.70 -2.97 -7.53
N VAL A 109 12.69 -2.88 -6.66
CA VAL A 109 12.49 -3.80 -5.55
C VAL A 109 11.22 -4.60 -5.84
N GLY A 110 11.33 -5.55 -6.76
CA GLY A 110 10.18 -6.28 -7.30
C GLY A 110 9.51 -5.56 -8.48
N GLU A 111 8.41 -6.10 -8.94
CA GLU A 111 7.72 -5.69 -10.17
C GLU A 111 7.05 -4.32 -10.07
N TYR A 112 6.64 -3.89 -8.86
CA TYR A 112 5.84 -2.70 -8.62
C TYR A 112 6.42 -1.80 -7.53
N ASN A 113 7.72 -1.80 -7.36
CA ASN A 113 8.40 -0.97 -6.39
C ASN A 113 9.76 -0.56 -6.93
N MET A 114 10.06 0.72 -6.91
CA MET A 114 11.36 1.27 -7.25
C MET A 114 11.74 2.41 -6.30
N ASP A 115 13.03 2.52 -6.01
CA ASP A 115 13.61 3.60 -5.23
C ASP A 115 14.34 4.57 -6.14
N ILE A 116 14.19 5.87 -5.90
CA ILE A 116 14.93 6.95 -6.56
C ILE A 116 15.39 7.97 -5.51
N HIS A 117 16.48 8.67 -5.78
CA HIS A 117 16.96 9.74 -4.92
C HIS A 117 16.88 11.08 -5.66
N ASP A 118 16.50 12.13 -4.93
CA ASP A 118 16.59 13.49 -5.44
C ASP A 118 18.04 14.00 -5.43
N PRO A 119 18.32 15.22 -5.96
CA PRO A 119 19.67 15.78 -5.99
C PRO A 119 20.35 15.90 -4.62
N ASP A 120 19.60 16.04 -3.56
CA ASP A 120 20.09 16.13 -2.17
C ASP A 120 20.19 14.78 -1.47
N GLY A 121 19.81 13.67 -2.16
CA GLY A 121 19.90 12.32 -1.65
C GLY A 121 18.66 11.89 -0.84
N ASN A 122 17.57 12.65 -0.86
CA ASN A 122 16.32 12.21 -0.26
C ASN A 122 15.78 11.01 -1.05
N ARG A 123 15.51 9.92 -0.33
CA ARG A 123 15.04 8.67 -0.93
C ARG A 123 13.53 8.68 -1.12
N PHE A 124 13.11 8.40 -2.33
CA PHE A 124 11.70 8.18 -2.68
C PHE A 124 11.50 6.74 -3.13
N GLN A 125 10.44 6.15 -2.61
CA GLN A 125 9.96 4.87 -3.06
C GLN A 125 8.69 5.08 -3.89
N ILE A 126 8.69 4.59 -5.12
CA ILE A 126 7.56 4.64 -6.02
C ILE A 126 6.93 3.25 -6.05
N GLN A 127 5.66 3.15 -5.71
CA GLN A 127 4.93 1.89 -5.57
C GLN A 127 3.69 1.88 -6.43
N ALA A 128 3.28 0.71 -6.89
CA ALA A 128 2.02 0.52 -7.57
C ALA A 128 1.22 -0.64 -6.99
N PHE A 129 -0.07 -0.44 -6.81
CA PHE A 129 -1.00 -1.45 -6.29
C PHE A 129 -2.16 -1.75 -7.25
N GLY A 130 -2.06 -1.31 -8.50
CA GLY A 130 -3.16 -1.36 -9.46
C GLY A 130 -4.01 -0.10 -9.46
N GLU A 131 -5.04 -0.06 -10.29
CA GLU A 131 -5.90 1.14 -10.47
C GLU A 131 -6.65 1.54 -9.20
N GLU A 132 -6.90 0.59 -8.31
CA GLU A 132 -7.69 0.78 -7.07
C GLU A 132 -6.89 1.40 -5.92
N ALA A 133 -5.59 1.59 -6.09
CA ALA A 133 -4.71 2.11 -5.03
C ALA A 133 -5.03 3.53 -4.59
N THR A 134 -5.70 4.31 -5.44
CA THR A 134 -6.12 5.68 -5.13
C THR A 134 -7.31 5.77 -4.19
N GLU A 135 -8.02 4.67 -3.96
CA GLU A 135 -9.18 4.61 -3.06
C GLU A 135 -8.82 4.21 -1.61
N ILE A 136 -7.55 3.93 -1.33
CA ILE A 136 -7.10 3.39 -0.02
C ILE A 136 -7.06 4.46 1.09
N ILE A 137 -7.93 5.40 1.11
CA ILE A 137 -8.09 6.31 2.24
C ILE A 137 -9.45 6.02 2.90
N GLY A 138 -9.62 4.81 3.39
CA GLY A 138 -10.77 4.42 4.18
C GLY A 138 -10.33 3.89 5.55
N SER A 139 -10.88 4.41 6.63
CA SER A 139 -10.92 3.78 7.94
C SER A 139 -11.65 2.46 7.86
N GLY A 140 -11.43 1.55 8.80
CA GLY A 140 -12.26 0.34 8.94
C GLY A 140 -13.73 0.72 8.84
N ALA A 141 -14.48 -0.02 8.05
CA ALA A 141 -15.83 0.36 7.66
C ALA A 141 -16.90 -0.37 8.48
N GLY A 142 -16.50 -1.04 9.56
CA GLY A 142 -17.41 -1.88 10.32
C GLY A 142 -17.90 -3.07 9.49
N VAL A 143 -19.20 -3.31 9.47
CA VAL A 143 -19.79 -4.38 8.66
C VAL A 143 -20.06 -3.86 7.23
N VAL A 144 -19.37 -4.43 6.25
CA VAL A 144 -19.48 -4.09 4.83
C VAL A 144 -20.44 -5.05 4.13
N ALA A 145 -21.50 -4.52 3.51
CA ALA A 145 -22.39 -5.28 2.63
C ALA A 145 -21.72 -5.42 1.25
N CYS A 146 -21.34 -6.64 0.89
CA CYS A 146 -20.56 -6.89 -0.33
C CYS A 146 -21.45 -7.11 -1.58
N GLY A 147 -22.68 -7.59 -1.41
CA GLY A 147 -23.58 -8.01 -2.47
C GLY A 147 -24.19 -9.37 -2.19
N ARG A 148 -24.82 -9.99 -3.18
CA ARG A 148 -25.46 -11.31 -3.04
C ARG A 148 -24.51 -12.43 -3.46
N ILE A 149 -24.76 -13.64 -2.97
CA ILE A 149 -23.98 -14.84 -3.38
C ILE A 149 -23.83 -14.94 -4.90
N ALA A 150 -24.89 -14.61 -5.65
CA ALA A 150 -24.93 -14.70 -7.10
C ALA A 150 -23.97 -13.74 -7.82
N ASP A 151 -23.58 -12.64 -7.15
CA ASP A 151 -22.67 -11.62 -7.72
C ASP A 151 -21.22 -12.11 -7.77
N PHE A 152 -20.92 -13.20 -7.06
CA PHE A 152 -19.56 -13.72 -6.94
C PHE A 152 -19.44 -15.13 -7.56
N PRO A 153 -19.03 -15.26 -8.80
CA PRO A 153 -18.76 -16.55 -9.44
C PRO A 153 -17.70 -17.36 -8.66
N ARG A 154 -17.77 -18.70 -8.73
CA ARG A 154 -16.69 -19.53 -8.19
C ARG A 154 -15.34 -19.15 -8.80
N GLY A 155 -14.33 -19.02 -7.95
CA GLY A 155 -13.00 -18.60 -8.36
C GLY A 155 -12.80 -17.09 -8.37
N SER A 156 -13.85 -16.29 -8.12
CA SER A 156 -13.72 -14.83 -8.09
C SER A 156 -12.86 -14.34 -6.92
N VAL A 157 -12.16 -13.26 -7.16
CA VAL A 157 -11.48 -12.44 -6.16
C VAL A 157 -11.93 -11.01 -6.39
N THR A 158 -12.67 -10.46 -5.44
CA THR A 158 -13.22 -9.10 -5.50
C THR A 158 -12.62 -8.27 -4.39
N ARG A 159 -12.07 -7.12 -4.72
CA ARG A 159 -11.52 -6.19 -3.74
C ARG A 159 -12.60 -5.25 -3.23
N PHE A 160 -12.57 -5.02 -1.92
CA PHE A 160 -13.37 -4.01 -1.24
C PHE A 160 -12.42 -2.98 -0.61
N GLY A 161 -12.36 -1.79 -1.20
CA GLY A 161 -11.44 -0.72 -0.80
C GLY A 161 -11.76 -0.20 0.59
N ASP A 162 -13.03 0.05 0.88
CA ASP A 162 -13.49 0.63 2.14
C ASP A 162 -13.15 -0.24 3.36
N GLY A 163 -13.24 -1.56 3.21
CA GLY A 163 -12.89 -2.51 4.26
C GLY A 163 -11.47 -3.05 4.20
N ARG A 164 -10.69 -2.69 3.17
CA ARG A 164 -9.32 -3.17 2.95
C ARG A 164 -9.19 -4.68 2.97
N PHE A 165 -10.09 -5.37 2.29
CA PHE A 165 -10.07 -6.82 2.17
C PHE A 165 -10.37 -7.28 0.75
N PHE A 166 -10.11 -8.56 0.50
CA PHE A 166 -10.52 -9.25 -0.71
C PHE A 166 -11.55 -10.32 -0.34
N LEU A 167 -12.71 -10.26 -0.97
CA LEU A 167 -13.69 -11.35 -0.89
C LEU A 167 -13.35 -12.38 -1.98
N VAL A 168 -12.99 -13.56 -1.55
CA VAL A 168 -12.64 -14.68 -2.40
C VAL A 168 -13.75 -15.73 -2.32
N ARG A 169 -14.21 -16.21 -3.47
CA ARG A 169 -15.08 -17.39 -3.55
C ARG A 169 -14.30 -18.57 -4.10
N ASN A 170 -13.87 -19.47 -3.24
CA ASN A 170 -13.23 -20.73 -3.62
C ASN A 170 -14.26 -21.89 -3.64
N ASP A 171 -13.79 -23.14 -3.74
CA ASP A 171 -14.67 -24.31 -3.79
C ASP A 171 -15.34 -24.62 -2.43
N ASP A 172 -14.73 -24.22 -1.33
CA ASP A 172 -15.23 -24.44 0.03
C ASP A 172 -16.24 -23.34 0.47
N GLY A 173 -16.21 -22.16 -0.16
CA GLY A 173 -17.09 -21.04 0.18
C GLY A 173 -16.45 -19.68 0.02
N PHE A 174 -16.81 -18.74 0.89
CA PHE A 174 -16.27 -17.39 0.92
C PHE A 174 -15.18 -17.21 1.98
N LEU A 175 -14.11 -16.56 1.61
CA LEU A 175 -13.07 -16.04 2.49
C LEU A 175 -12.97 -14.53 2.32
N ALA A 176 -12.98 -13.79 3.40
CA ALA A 176 -12.56 -12.38 3.37
C ALA A 176 -11.11 -12.28 3.85
N LEU A 177 -10.20 -12.04 2.92
CA LEU A 177 -8.77 -11.93 3.20
C LEU A 177 -8.42 -10.47 3.45
N SER A 178 -7.92 -10.15 4.64
CA SER A 178 -7.39 -8.82 4.94
C SER A 178 -6.30 -8.44 3.92
N ALA A 179 -6.39 -7.25 3.33
CA ALA A 179 -5.42 -6.80 2.34
C ALA A 179 -4.02 -6.53 2.92
N TRP A 180 -3.89 -6.51 4.24
CA TRP A 180 -2.62 -6.27 4.91
C TRP A 180 -1.70 -7.48 4.86
N CYS A 181 -0.53 -7.30 4.25
CA CYS A 181 0.51 -8.33 4.18
C CYS A 181 1.00 -8.73 5.58
N THR A 182 1.10 -10.03 5.84
CA THR A 182 1.53 -10.57 7.13
C THR A 182 3.03 -10.43 7.40
N HIS A 183 3.82 -9.94 6.42
CA HIS A 183 5.24 -9.66 6.60
C HIS A 183 5.47 -8.36 7.39
N LYS A 184 5.05 -7.22 6.83
CA LYS A 184 5.21 -5.87 7.43
C LYS A 184 4.03 -4.96 7.11
N ASN A 185 2.83 -5.48 7.12
CA ASN A 185 1.58 -4.75 6.90
C ASN A 185 1.53 -3.85 5.65
N GLY A 186 2.27 -4.19 4.58
CA GLY A 186 2.05 -3.56 3.27
C GLY A 186 0.72 -4.01 2.67
N ILE A 187 0.16 -3.23 1.76
CA ILE A 187 -1.08 -3.60 1.08
C ILE A 187 -0.77 -4.57 -0.05
N THR A 188 -1.47 -5.70 -0.07
CA THR A 188 -1.38 -6.68 -1.17
C THR A 188 -2.30 -6.30 -2.32
N ALA A 189 -1.96 -6.75 -3.53
CA ALA A 189 -2.80 -6.66 -4.72
C ALA A 189 -3.03 -8.06 -5.33
N TRP A 190 -4.20 -8.27 -5.92
CA TRP A 190 -4.50 -9.49 -6.66
C TRP A 190 -3.93 -9.40 -8.07
N GLN A 191 -3.07 -10.35 -8.43
CA GLN A 191 -2.48 -10.48 -9.76
C GLN A 191 -3.25 -11.54 -10.56
N LYS A 192 -4.19 -11.10 -11.38
CA LYS A 192 -5.12 -11.98 -12.09
C LYS A 192 -4.39 -12.93 -13.06
N GLU A 193 -3.36 -12.45 -13.75
CA GLU A 193 -2.59 -13.20 -14.76
C GLU A 193 -1.79 -14.35 -14.13
N SER A 194 -1.34 -14.19 -12.89
CA SER A 194 -0.51 -15.16 -12.19
C SER A 194 -1.22 -15.83 -11.00
N TRP A 195 -2.49 -15.51 -10.80
CA TRP A 195 -3.37 -16.14 -9.80
C TRP A 195 -2.83 -16.13 -8.37
N HIS A 196 -2.22 -15.02 -7.97
CA HIS A 196 -1.73 -14.85 -6.61
C HIS A 196 -1.92 -13.42 -6.10
N PHE A 197 -1.95 -13.24 -4.78
CA PHE A 197 -1.78 -11.95 -4.14
C PHE A 197 -0.29 -11.62 -4.07
N TYR A 198 0.04 -10.39 -4.36
CA TYR A 198 1.40 -9.87 -4.35
C TYR A 198 1.49 -8.66 -3.45
N CYS A 199 2.50 -8.63 -2.57
CA CYS A 199 2.83 -7.45 -1.77
C CYS A 199 4.03 -6.74 -2.41
N PRO A 200 3.85 -5.53 -2.97
CA PRO A 200 4.92 -4.84 -3.69
C PRO A 200 6.03 -4.32 -2.78
N PHE A 201 5.82 -4.26 -1.46
CA PHE A 201 6.85 -3.80 -0.54
C PHE A 201 8.10 -4.70 -0.52
N HIS A 202 7.93 -6.02 -0.46
CA HIS A 202 9.03 -6.97 -0.37
C HIS A 202 8.81 -8.23 -1.22
N GLY A 203 7.81 -8.23 -2.10
CA GLY A 203 7.59 -9.36 -3.01
C GLY A 203 6.91 -10.59 -2.38
N ALA A 204 6.26 -10.44 -1.22
CA ALA A 204 5.52 -11.56 -0.64
C ALA A 204 4.37 -11.99 -1.54
N LYS A 205 4.25 -13.31 -1.78
CA LYS A 205 3.22 -13.90 -2.63
C LYS A 205 2.33 -14.84 -1.83
N PHE A 206 1.03 -14.80 -2.11
CA PHE A 206 0.05 -15.68 -1.48
C PHE A 206 -0.88 -16.24 -2.55
N ASP A 207 -1.25 -17.50 -2.43
CA ASP A 207 -2.24 -18.08 -3.33
C ASP A 207 -3.65 -17.49 -3.12
N ARG A 208 -4.61 -17.93 -3.93
CA ARG A 208 -5.99 -17.45 -3.85
C ARG A 208 -6.67 -17.69 -2.50
N SER A 209 -6.27 -18.71 -1.74
CA SER A 209 -6.75 -18.94 -0.38
C SER A 209 -5.95 -18.15 0.67
N GLY A 210 -5.03 -17.30 0.25
CA GLY A 210 -4.19 -16.47 1.12
C GLY A 210 -3.03 -17.23 1.78
N VAL A 211 -2.67 -18.41 1.28
CA VAL A 211 -1.52 -19.18 1.80
C VAL A 211 -0.24 -18.64 1.21
N TYR A 212 0.73 -18.38 2.06
CA TYR A 212 2.02 -17.82 1.64
C TYR A 212 2.81 -18.79 0.73
N LYS A 213 3.41 -18.23 -0.33
CA LYS A 213 4.19 -18.95 -1.34
C LYS A 213 5.57 -18.30 -1.50
N GLY A 214 6.45 -18.47 -0.54
CA GLY A 214 7.78 -17.87 -0.60
C GLY A 214 8.69 -18.30 0.54
N HIS A 215 9.78 -17.58 0.75
CA HIS A 215 10.87 -17.94 1.69
C HIS A 215 11.04 -16.95 2.85
N MET A 216 10.21 -15.91 2.95
CA MET A 216 10.36 -14.86 3.98
C MET A 216 9.70 -15.21 5.33
N GLY A 217 9.13 -16.41 5.48
CA GLY A 217 8.49 -16.83 6.73
C GLY A 217 7.17 -16.13 7.06
N CYS A 218 6.47 -15.58 6.06
CA CYS A 218 5.17 -14.96 6.29
C CYS A 218 4.12 -15.99 6.70
N LYS A 219 3.25 -15.60 7.62
CA LYS A 219 2.00 -16.34 7.91
C LYS A 219 1.02 -16.17 6.75
N PRO A 220 0.01 -17.02 6.62
CA PRO A 220 -1.09 -16.81 5.69
C PRO A 220 -1.80 -15.47 5.91
N MET A 221 -2.46 -14.93 4.87
CA MET A 221 -3.26 -13.70 4.99
C MET A 221 -4.33 -13.89 6.07
N ARG A 222 -4.55 -12.84 6.85
CA ARG A 222 -5.54 -12.81 7.94
C ARG A 222 -6.95 -12.84 7.38
N LEU A 223 -7.91 -13.26 8.20
CA LEU A 223 -9.32 -13.36 7.85
C LEU A 223 -10.14 -12.26 8.54
N ASN A 224 -11.11 -11.72 7.83
CA ASN A 224 -12.23 -10.98 8.40
C ASN A 224 -13.46 -11.89 8.43
N PRO A 225 -14.32 -11.82 9.46
CA PRO A 225 -15.55 -12.61 9.52
C PRO A 225 -16.49 -12.33 8.33
N VAL A 226 -16.95 -13.38 7.70
CA VAL A 226 -17.99 -13.35 6.66
C VAL A 226 -19.29 -13.86 7.25
N SER A 227 -20.40 -13.20 6.95
CA SER A 227 -21.75 -13.69 7.27
C SER A 227 -22.64 -13.60 6.03
N ILE A 228 -23.55 -14.55 5.89
CA ILE A 228 -24.51 -14.58 4.77
C ILE A 228 -25.92 -14.53 5.35
N GLY A 229 -26.62 -13.44 5.06
CA GLY A 229 -28.00 -13.25 5.52
C GLY A 229 -28.99 -14.26 4.94
N ALA A 230 -30.21 -14.28 5.49
CA ALA A 230 -31.30 -15.11 4.97
C ALA A 230 -31.71 -14.74 3.53
N ASP A 231 -31.46 -13.50 3.13
CA ASP A 231 -31.67 -12.93 1.79
C ASP A 231 -30.48 -13.18 0.85
N GLU A 232 -29.49 -14.00 1.27
CA GLU A 232 -28.24 -14.29 0.56
C GLU A 232 -27.26 -13.11 0.43
N THR A 233 -27.48 -12.01 1.16
CA THR A 233 -26.51 -10.91 1.20
C THR A 233 -25.25 -11.35 1.96
N VAL A 234 -24.09 -11.18 1.32
CA VAL A 234 -22.77 -11.45 1.90
C VAL A 234 -22.29 -10.18 2.59
N THR A 235 -21.93 -10.29 3.85
CA THR A 235 -21.37 -9.19 4.65
C THR A 235 -20.03 -9.58 5.24
N VAL A 236 -19.16 -8.61 5.47
CA VAL A 236 -17.84 -8.79 6.08
C VAL A 236 -17.67 -7.81 7.23
N ASP A 237 -17.33 -8.32 8.40
CA ASP A 237 -17.00 -7.50 9.57
C ASP A 237 -15.51 -7.14 9.54
N THR A 238 -15.20 -5.87 9.22
CA THR A 238 -13.82 -5.38 9.09
C THR A 238 -13.24 -4.90 10.42
N ASP A 239 -14.05 -4.82 11.48
CA ASP A 239 -13.60 -4.46 12.82
C ASP A 239 -13.01 -5.66 13.59
N ARG A 240 -13.08 -6.84 12.98
CA ARG A 240 -12.50 -8.08 13.53
C ARG A 240 -11.55 -8.73 12.53
N VAL A 241 -10.40 -9.17 13.03
CA VAL A 241 -9.34 -9.77 12.21
C VAL A 241 -8.79 -11.00 12.92
N PHE A 242 -8.67 -12.10 12.19
CA PHE A 242 -8.19 -13.38 12.73
C PHE A 242 -6.90 -13.81 12.05
N ALA A 243 -5.91 -14.20 12.88
CA ALA A 243 -4.69 -14.85 12.41
C ALA A 243 -4.92 -16.34 12.24
N ARG A 244 -4.16 -16.94 11.33
CA ARG A 244 -4.13 -18.37 11.07
C ARG A 244 -2.72 -18.83 10.69
N ASP A 245 -2.42 -20.09 10.96
CA ASP A 245 -1.13 -20.70 10.62
C ASP A 245 -1.18 -21.49 9.30
N ALA A 246 -2.37 -21.93 8.88
CA ALA A 246 -2.61 -22.65 7.64
C ALA A 246 -4.01 -22.36 7.12
N TYR A 247 -4.26 -22.70 5.85
CA TYR A 247 -5.61 -22.77 5.31
C TYR A 247 -6.27 -24.10 5.73
N HIS A 248 -7.51 -23.99 6.18
CA HIS A 248 -8.38 -25.13 6.39
C HIS A 248 -9.76 -24.85 5.76
N PRO A 249 -10.41 -25.81 5.08
CA PRO A 249 -11.71 -25.61 4.42
C PRO A 249 -12.80 -25.02 5.32
N SER A 250 -12.80 -25.35 6.63
CA SER A 250 -13.76 -24.80 7.60
C SER A 250 -13.65 -23.29 7.84
N GLN A 251 -12.55 -22.67 7.41
CA GLN A 251 -12.38 -21.22 7.47
C GLN A 251 -13.18 -20.49 6.38
N ALA A 252 -13.58 -21.19 5.33
CA ALA A 252 -14.44 -20.66 4.28
C ALA A 252 -15.91 -20.78 4.68
N VAL A 253 -16.65 -19.68 4.56
CA VAL A 253 -18.09 -19.66 4.84
C VAL A 253 -18.84 -20.26 3.67
N PRO A 254 -19.58 -21.37 3.85
CA PRO A 254 -20.32 -22.01 2.76
C PRO A 254 -21.27 -21.03 2.06
N ALA A 255 -21.29 -21.06 0.72
CA ALA A 255 -22.09 -20.11 -0.09
C ALA A 255 -23.59 -20.48 -0.05
N ARG A 256 -24.23 -20.31 1.13
CA ARG A 256 -25.66 -20.54 1.38
C ARG A 256 -26.19 -19.55 2.41
N ALA A 257 -27.47 -19.25 2.33
CA ALA A 257 -28.16 -18.39 3.29
C ALA A 257 -27.98 -18.90 4.75
N GLY A 258 -27.80 -17.98 5.67
CA GLY A 258 -27.63 -18.23 7.10
C GLY A 258 -26.27 -18.85 7.48
N ALA A 259 -25.29 -18.85 6.57
CA ALA A 259 -23.94 -19.31 6.89
C ALA A 259 -23.12 -18.19 7.53
N GLU A 260 -22.31 -18.54 8.52
CA GLU A 260 -21.49 -17.61 9.30
C GLU A 260 -20.05 -18.12 9.43
N PHE A 261 -19.15 -17.19 9.65
CA PHE A 261 -17.74 -17.48 9.92
C PHE A 261 -17.56 -18.21 11.24
N ASP A 262 -16.79 -19.28 11.20
CA ASP A 262 -16.40 -20.05 12.39
C ASP A 262 -14.97 -19.66 12.81
N ALA A 263 -14.86 -18.98 13.94
CA ALA A 263 -13.58 -18.55 14.50
C ALA A 263 -12.87 -19.64 15.34
N THR A 264 -13.42 -20.85 15.41
CA THR A 264 -12.85 -21.92 16.25
C THR A 264 -11.41 -22.22 15.86
N GLY A 265 -10.51 -22.14 16.83
CA GLY A 265 -9.08 -22.40 16.63
C GLY A 265 -8.30 -21.26 15.95
N LEU A 266 -8.91 -20.11 15.76
CA LEU A 266 -8.24 -18.90 15.24
C LEU A 266 -7.96 -17.90 16.37
N GLU A 267 -6.88 -17.14 16.22
CA GLU A 267 -6.51 -16.08 17.14
C GLU A 267 -7.11 -14.75 16.65
N GLU A 268 -7.99 -14.14 17.42
CA GLU A 268 -8.48 -12.80 17.14
C GLU A 268 -7.38 -11.76 17.49
N LEU A 269 -7.01 -10.98 16.49
CA LEU A 269 -6.01 -9.93 16.66
C LEU A 269 -6.69 -8.61 17.00
N PRO A 270 -6.07 -7.77 17.86
CA PRO A 270 -6.55 -6.41 18.03
C PRO A 270 -6.47 -5.70 16.68
N VAL A 271 -7.57 -5.09 16.26
CA VAL A 271 -7.58 -4.17 15.12
C VAL A 271 -6.95 -2.87 15.57
N THR A 272 -5.65 -2.88 15.73
CA THR A 272 -4.87 -1.68 15.97
C THR A 272 -4.30 -1.24 14.63
N PHE A 273 -4.58 -0.01 14.26
CA PHE A 273 -3.93 0.67 13.12
C PHE A 273 -2.45 1.00 13.44
N ASP A 274 -1.95 0.55 14.58
CA ASP A 274 -0.57 0.74 15.00
C ASP A 274 0.33 -0.19 14.18
N SER A 275 1.19 0.44 13.39
CA SER A 275 2.25 -0.28 12.70
C SER A 275 3.10 -1.04 13.72
N PRO A 276 3.47 -2.33 13.49
CA PRO A 276 4.39 -3.06 14.38
C PRO A 276 5.74 -2.40 14.59
N ILE A 277 6.08 -1.39 13.78
CA ILE A 277 7.32 -0.61 13.89
C ILE A 277 7.39 0.14 15.23
N ASP A 278 6.26 0.47 15.85
CA ASP A 278 6.25 1.21 17.12
C ASP A 278 6.47 0.33 18.35
N LYS A 279 6.31 -0.99 18.25
CA LYS A 279 6.51 -1.91 19.38
C LYS A 279 7.97 -2.29 19.64
N GLU A 280 8.85 -2.22 18.64
CA GLU A 280 10.28 -2.53 18.82
C GLU A 280 11.07 -1.38 19.47
N ARG A 281 10.54 -0.17 19.51
CA ARG A 281 11.19 1.01 20.13
C ARG A 281 10.92 1.18 21.63
N SER A 282 9.98 0.46 22.20
CA SER A 282 9.65 0.58 23.64
C SER A 282 10.40 -0.38 24.56
N HIS A 283 11.34 -1.15 24.05
CA HIS A 283 12.13 -2.15 24.80
C HIS A 283 13.65 -2.05 24.52
N GLY A 284 14.14 -0.84 24.25
CA GLY A 284 15.56 -0.57 24.10
C GLY A 284 15.99 0.58 25.01
#